data_73b844d4a76c37548e8e27bf445f3718
#
_entry.id   73b844d4a76c37548e8e27bf445f3718
#
_cell.length_a   1.000
_cell.length_b   1.000
_cell.length_c   1.000
_cell.angle_alpha   90.00
_cell.angle_beta   90.00
_cell.angle_gamma   90.00
#
_symmetry.space_group_name_H-M   'P 1'
#
loop_
_entity.id
_entity.type
_entity.pdbx_description
1 polymer ?
#
loop_
_entity_poly.entity_id
_entity_poly.type
_entity_poly.pdbx_seq_one_letter_code
_entity_poly.pdbx_strand_id
1 'polypeptide(L)'
;MLYQTALPRLQPLVSGERLRASETTGELALKIISSLAVAGVLAAATLPAAALDISGAGATFPYPIYAKWADAYKKETGIGLNYQSIGSGGGIKQIQANTVTFGASDLPLKPEQLSKDGLVQFPTVIGGVVPVVNLDGLKPGDLTLDGPTLARIFLGEIKTWNDPAIQKLNSSAKLPSQAIVVAHRSDGSGTTAIWTNYLSKVSPDWHSKVGSSTSVEWPVGIGAKGNEGVANNVQNTKGSIGYVEYAYAKQNKLASVNAVNRDGKTVEPNLASFGAAAQSANWQAEKGNGFGIMLTDQTGAGSWPIAGATFILIHRQPKDPAAAADALKFFAWAYAKGDKMAEDLDYLPLPQSAKAVIQQVWASEIKDANGKPVYAMAR
;
A
#
# COMPACT_ATOMS: atom_id res chain seq x y z
N MET A 1 -10.74 -3.20 -60.40
CA MET A 1 -10.81 -4.56 -60.98
C MET A 1 -11.50 -5.45 -59.98
N LEU A 2 -12.68 -5.88 -60.37
CA LEU A 2 -13.59 -6.82 -59.73
C LEU A 2 -13.03 -8.22 -59.68
N TYR A 3 -13.24 -9.01 -58.63
CA TYR A 3 -13.61 -10.42 -58.70
C TYR A 3 -14.44 -10.81 -57.48
N GLN A 4 -15.74 -10.97 -57.74
CA GLN A 4 -16.67 -11.78 -56.99
C GLN A 4 -16.42 -13.25 -57.34
N THR A 5 -16.51 -14.18 -56.38
CA THR A 5 -16.90 -15.56 -56.66
C THR A 5 -17.87 -16.06 -55.59
N ALA A 6 -18.90 -16.69 -56.11
CA ALA A 6 -20.13 -17.10 -55.50
C ALA A 6 -20.09 -18.40 -54.73
N LEU A 7 -21.07 -18.57 -53.84
CA LEU A 7 -21.46 -19.80 -53.13
C LEU A 7 -22.09 -20.82 -54.08
N PRO A 8 -22.14 -22.14 -53.70
CA PRO A 8 -23.22 -23.01 -54.13
C PRO A 8 -24.16 -23.41 -52.97
N ARG A 9 -25.43 -23.28 -53.28
CA ARG A 9 -26.58 -23.84 -52.56
C ARG A 9 -26.62 -25.39 -52.74
N LEU A 10 -27.02 -26.10 -51.71
CA LEU A 10 -27.55 -27.47 -51.86
C LEU A 10 -28.96 -27.54 -51.26
N GLN A 11 -29.87 -28.10 -52.07
CA GLN A 11 -31.29 -28.32 -51.81
C GLN A 11 -31.53 -29.70 -51.11
N PRO A 12 -32.75 -29.92 -50.57
CA PRO A 12 -33.02 -31.07 -49.71
C PRO A 12 -33.53 -32.29 -50.46
N LEU A 13 -33.26 -33.45 -49.90
CA LEU A 13 -33.88 -34.73 -50.36
C LEU A 13 -34.90 -35.21 -49.30
N VAL A 14 -36.13 -35.33 -49.76
CA VAL A 14 -37.29 -36.00 -49.13
C VAL A 14 -37.28 -37.43 -49.53
N SER A 15 -37.43 -38.36 -48.60
CA SER A 15 -38.17 -39.59 -48.84
C SER A 15 -38.50 -40.26 -47.49
N GLY A 16 -39.75 -40.52 -47.34
CA GLY A 16 -40.37 -41.15 -46.19
C GLY A 16 -40.36 -42.64 -46.29
N GLU A 17 -40.41 -43.27 -45.17
CA GLU A 17 -40.97 -44.63 -45.01
C GLU A 17 -41.54 -44.76 -43.60
N ARG A 18 -42.84 -45.13 -43.56
CA ARG A 18 -43.56 -45.49 -42.36
C ARG A 18 -43.32 -46.98 -42.07
N LEU A 19 -42.92 -47.28 -40.87
CA LEU A 19 -43.07 -48.63 -40.34
C LEU A 19 -43.87 -48.58 -39.03
N ARG A 20 -45.00 -49.33 -39.06
CA ARG A 20 -45.83 -49.63 -37.90
C ARG A 20 -45.10 -50.66 -37.04
N ALA A 21 -45.02 -50.45 -35.74
CA ALA A 21 -44.73 -51.51 -34.79
C ALA A 21 -45.57 -51.27 -33.50
N SER A 22 -46.31 -52.25 -33.25
CA SER A 22 -47.21 -52.72 -32.20
C SER A 22 -47.04 -52.17 -30.78
N GLU A 23 -48.16 -51.75 -30.25
CA GLU A 23 -48.45 -51.64 -28.83
C GLU A 23 -48.40 -53.00 -28.14
N THR A 24 -47.49 -53.19 -27.19
CA THR A 24 -47.63 -54.07 -26.01
C THR A 24 -46.28 -54.16 -25.30
N THR A 25 -45.91 -53.15 -24.51
CA THR A 25 -44.93 -53.26 -23.39
C THR A 25 -44.84 -51.96 -22.56
N GLY A 26 -45.97 -51.29 -22.40
CA GLY A 26 -46.03 -49.95 -21.77
C GLY A 26 -46.23 -49.89 -20.24
N GLU A 27 -46.51 -50.97 -19.56
CA GLU A 27 -46.92 -50.90 -18.13
C GLU A 27 -45.86 -51.33 -17.10
N LEU A 28 -44.77 -51.97 -17.50
CA LEU A 28 -43.75 -52.39 -16.54
C LEU A 28 -42.56 -51.39 -16.43
N ALA A 29 -42.41 -50.52 -17.40
CA ALA A 29 -41.36 -49.49 -17.38
C ALA A 29 -41.68 -48.25 -16.51
N LEU A 30 -42.97 -47.99 -16.24
CA LEU A 30 -43.38 -46.80 -15.50
C LEU A 30 -43.24 -46.91 -13.99
N LYS A 31 -43.10 -48.08 -13.41
CA LYS A 31 -42.96 -48.29 -11.95
C LYS A 31 -41.49 -48.34 -11.48
N ILE A 32 -40.54 -48.51 -12.35
CA ILE A 32 -39.11 -48.53 -12.00
C ILE A 32 -38.49 -47.12 -12.09
N ILE A 33 -39.03 -46.22 -12.90
CA ILE A 33 -38.53 -44.86 -13.07
C ILE A 33 -38.96 -43.92 -11.89
N SER A 34 -40.07 -44.25 -11.19
CA SER A 34 -40.55 -43.43 -10.08
C SER A 34 -39.78 -43.62 -8.76
N SER A 35 -39.00 -44.71 -8.64
CA SER A 35 -38.24 -44.98 -7.39
C SER A 35 -36.80 -44.51 -7.43
N LEU A 36 -36.26 -44.12 -8.60
CA LEU A 36 -34.90 -43.57 -8.74
C LEU A 36 -34.85 -42.05 -8.79
N ALA A 37 -35.99 -41.37 -8.91
CA ALA A 37 -36.06 -39.92 -8.98
C ALA A 37 -36.08 -39.20 -7.60
N VAL A 38 -36.25 -39.94 -6.48
CA VAL A 38 -36.31 -39.34 -5.13
C VAL A 38 -34.96 -39.42 -4.37
N ALA A 39 -34.01 -40.23 -4.83
CA ALA A 39 -32.69 -40.33 -4.18
C ALA A 39 -31.63 -39.42 -4.79
N GLY A 40 -31.93 -38.67 -5.86
CA GLY A 40 -30.99 -37.81 -6.59
C GLY A 40 -31.00 -36.31 -6.22
N VAL A 41 -31.84 -35.86 -5.27
CA VAL A 41 -32.04 -34.41 -5.03
C VAL A 41 -31.37 -33.89 -3.75
N LEU A 42 -30.64 -34.70 -3.00
CA LEU A 42 -30.03 -34.28 -1.73
C LEU A 42 -28.47 -34.30 -1.70
N ALA A 43 -27.85 -34.36 -2.86
CA ALA A 43 -26.42 -34.00 -2.99
C ALA A 43 -26.30 -32.72 -3.83
N ALA A 44 -27.00 -31.64 -3.46
CA ALA A 44 -26.53 -30.32 -3.78
C ALA A 44 -25.24 -30.15 -2.99
N ALA A 45 -24.13 -30.56 -3.61
CA ALA A 45 -22.80 -30.19 -3.16
C ALA A 45 -22.84 -28.68 -2.99
N THR A 46 -22.85 -28.22 -1.73
CA THR A 46 -22.48 -26.86 -1.39
C THR A 46 -21.04 -26.72 -1.84
N LEU A 47 -20.86 -26.37 -3.12
CA LEU A 47 -19.57 -25.83 -3.55
C LEU A 47 -19.29 -24.70 -2.55
N PRO A 48 -18.16 -24.74 -1.82
CA PRO A 48 -17.82 -23.60 -1.00
C PRO A 48 -17.83 -22.41 -1.97
N ALA A 49 -18.69 -21.41 -1.68
CA ALA A 49 -18.62 -20.15 -2.39
C ALA A 49 -17.14 -19.75 -2.29
N ALA A 50 -16.46 -19.69 -3.43
CA ALA A 50 -15.07 -19.26 -3.45
C ALA A 50 -15.07 -17.90 -2.73
N ALA A 51 -14.42 -17.83 -1.58
CA ALA A 51 -14.33 -16.60 -0.84
C ALA A 51 -13.73 -15.57 -1.81
N LEU A 52 -14.47 -14.51 -2.11
CA LEU A 52 -13.99 -13.46 -2.97
C LEU A 52 -12.76 -12.86 -2.29
N ASP A 53 -11.65 -12.79 -3.00
CA ASP A 53 -10.44 -12.15 -2.50
C ASP A 53 -10.75 -10.70 -2.11
N ILE A 54 -10.24 -10.27 -0.96
CA ILE A 54 -10.35 -8.89 -0.50
C ILE A 54 -9.64 -7.99 -1.53
N SER A 55 -10.30 -6.95 -2.01
CA SER A 55 -9.70 -6.02 -2.97
C SER A 55 -9.22 -4.75 -2.28
N GLY A 56 -7.97 -4.37 -2.53
CA GLY A 56 -7.38 -3.13 -2.03
C GLY A 56 -6.44 -2.49 -3.04
N ALA A 57 -6.23 -1.18 -2.92
CA ALA A 57 -5.27 -0.47 -3.77
C ALA A 57 -4.67 0.74 -3.06
N GLY A 58 -3.47 1.11 -3.43
CA GLY A 58 -2.89 2.36 -2.95
C GLY A 58 -1.40 2.34 -2.72
N ALA A 59 -1.00 2.87 -1.56
CA ALA A 59 0.38 3.12 -1.19
C ALA A 59 1.33 1.95 -1.47
N THR A 60 2.49 2.25 -2.05
CA THR A 60 3.57 1.27 -2.24
C THR A 60 4.40 1.10 -0.97
N PHE A 61 4.35 2.07 -0.06
CA PHE A 61 5.06 2.04 1.22
C PHE A 61 4.79 0.75 2.01
N PRO A 62 3.53 0.31 2.27
CA PRO A 62 3.25 -0.89 3.06
C PRO A 62 3.26 -2.19 2.23
N TYR A 63 3.48 -2.14 0.92
CA TYR A 63 3.30 -3.31 0.06
C TYR A 63 4.11 -4.54 0.50
N PRO A 64 5.39 -4.43 0.90
CA PRO A 64 6.17 -5.59 1.38
C PRO A 64 5.50 -6.32 2.55
N ILE A 65 4.99 -5.58 3.53
CA ILE A 65 4.33 -6.19 4.68
C ILE A 65 2.90 -6.65 4.35
N TYR A 66 2.15 -5.93 3.51
CA TYR A 66 0.83 -6.37 3.10
C TYR A 66 0.88 -7.67 2.30
N ALA A 67 1.87 -7.84 1.43
CA ALA A 67 2.09 -9.09 0.70
C ALA A 67 2.41 -10.26 1.66
N LYS A 68 3.26 -10.02 2.67
CA LYS A 68 3.60 -11.03 3.69
C LYS A 68 2.40 -11.40 4.57
N TRP A 69 1.61 -10.42 5.00
CA TRP A 69 0.37 -10.67 5.74
C TRP A 69 -0.68 -11.40 4.89
N ALA A 70 -0.84 -11.01 3.62
CA ALA A 70 -1.78 -11.65 2.70
C ALA A 70 -1.47 -13.14 2.49
N ASP A 71 -0.20 -13.48 2.29
CA ASP A 71 0.24 -14.87 2.14
C ASP A 71 -0.03 -15.70 3.43
N ALA A 72 0.30 -15.15 4.60
CA ALA A 72 0.07 -15.80 5.88
C ALA A 72 -1.43 -15.95 6.19
N TYR A 73 -2.23 -14.90 5.95
CA TYR A 73 -3.68 -14.91 6.16
C TYR A 73 -4.37 -15.92 5.23
N LYS A 74 -3.98 -15.98 3.96
CA LYS A 74 -4.52 -16.95 3.00
C LYS A 74 -4.22 -18.39 3.41
N LYS A 75 -3.02 -18.66 3.92
CA LYS A 75 -2.66 -20.00 4.43
C LYS A 75 -3.52 -20.41 5.63
N GLU A 76 -3.89 -19.47 6.48
CA GLU A 76 -4.69 -19.75 7.68
C GLU A 76 -6.20 -19.81 7.41
N THR A 77 -6.71 -18.93 6.54
CA THR A 77 -8.16 -18.73 6.38
C THR A 77 -8.72 -19.17 5.02
N GLY A 78 -7.86 -19.36 4.03
CA GLY A 78 -8.24 -19.59 2.63
C GLY A 78 -8.63 -18.30 1.89
N ILE A 79 -8.73 -17.14 2.57
CA ILE A 79 -9.14 -15.86 1.96
C ILE A 79 -7.91 -15.12 1.48
N GLY A 80 -7.90 -14.73 0.19
CA GLY A 80 -6.82 -13.96 -0.42
C GLY A 80 -7.01 -12.45 -0.26
N LEU A 81 -5.92 -11.73 -0.46
CA LEU A 81 -5.90 -10.28 -0.63
C LEU A 81 -5.32 -9.94 -1.99
N ASN A 82 -6.11 -9.28 -2.84
CA ASN A 82 -5.64 -8.67 -4.08
C ASN A 82 -5.37 -7.18 -3.82
N TYR A 83 -4.12 -6.85 -3.52
CA TYR A 83 -3.68 -5.49 -3.27
C TYR A 83 -2.89 -4.93 -4.45
N GLN A 84 -3.37 -3.83 -5.02
CA GLN A 84 -2.71 -3.14 -6.13
C GLN A 84 -1.82 -2.00 -5.59
N SER A 85 -0.51 -2.20 -5.67
CA SER A 85 0.51 -1.21 -5.27
C SER A 85 0.67 -0.15 -6.37
N ILE A 86 -0.16 0.91 -6.33
CA ILE A 86 -0.29 1.93 -7.38
C ILE A 86 -0.05 3.36 -6.89
N GLY A 87 0.43 3.52 -5.66
CA GLY A 87 0.62 4.78 -4.98
C GLY A 87 -0.62 5.31 -4.27
N SER A 88 -0.42 6.13 -3.23
CA SER A 88 -1.48 6.66 -2.37
C SER A 88 -2.55 7.42 -3.15
N GLY A 89 -2.15 8.24 -4.12
CA GLY A 89 -3.10 8.97 -4.97
C GLY A 89 -3.99 8.06 -5.80
N GLY A 90 -3.47 6.91 -6.27
CA GLY A 90 -4.24 5.87 -6.95
C GLY A 90 -5.23 5.20 -6.01
N GLY A 91 -4.80 4.85 -4.79
CA GLY A 91 -5.66 4.25 -3.76
C GLY A 91 -6.81 5.14 -3.34
N ILE A 92 -6.53 6.43 -3.09
CA ILE A 92 -7.57 7.42 -2.76
C ILE A 92 -8.61 7.51 -3.89
N LYS A 93 -8.18 7.60 -5.14
CA LYS A 93 -9.09 7.66 -6.29
C LYS A 93 -9.95 6.39 -6.42
N GLN A 94 -9.37 5.22 -6.21
CA GLN A 94 -10.10 3.96 -6.33
C GLN A 94 -11.13 3.77 -5.22
N ILE A 95 -10.82 4.10 -3.97
CA ILE A 95 -11.80 4.02 -2.89
C ILE A 95 -12.92 5.06 -3.08
N GLN A 96 -12.62 6.28 -3.49
CA GLN A 96 -13.62 7.29 -3.83
C GLN A 96 -14.55 6.84 -4.97
N ALA A 97 -14.02 6.13 -5.96
CA ALA A 97 -14.79 5.55 -7.06
C ALA A 97 -15.52 4.24 -6.70
N ASN A 98 -15.35 3.72 -5.47
CA ASN A 98 -15.89 2.42 -5.03
C ASN A 98 -15.48 1.23 -5.93
N THR A 99 -14.25 1.23 -6.45
CA THR A 99 -13.71 0.14 -7.28
C THR A 99 -12.91 -0.88 -6.48
N VAL A 100 -12.63 -0.59 -5.21
CA VAL A 100 -11.94 -1.48 -4.25
C VAL A 100 -12.66 -1.44 -2.91
N THR A 101 -12.47 -2.48 -2.09
CA THR A 101 -13.00 -2.57 -0.73
C THR A 101 -12.33 -1.58 0.21
N PHE A 102 -11.01 -1.38 0.04
CA PHE A 102 -10.26 -0.39 0.80
C PHE A 102 -9.18 0.30 -0.05
N GLY A 103 -8.92 1.56 0.28
CA GLY A 103 -7.77 2.32 -0.22
C GLY A 103 -6.64 2.33 0.80
N ALA A 104 -5.41 2.60 0.37
CA ALA A 104 -4.27 2.82 1.27
C ALA A 104 -3.51 4.08 0.91
N SER A 105 -3.13 4.88 1.92
CA SER A 105 -2.41 6.14 1.76
C SER A 105 -1.43 6.38 2.91
N ASP A 106 -0.22 6.85 2.63
CA ASP A 106 0.74 7.28 3.66
C ASP A 106 0.61 8.79 3.96
N LEU A 107 -0.19 9.51 3.17
CA LEU A 107 -0.67 10.84 3.56
C LEU A 107 -2.07 10.67 4.15
N PRO A 108 -2.28 10.97 5.44
CA PRO A 108 -3.61 10.93 6.01
C PRO A 108 -4.51 11.99 5.36
N LEU A 109 -5.74 11.62 5.06
CA LEU A 109 -6.77 12.55 4.62
C LEU A 109 -7.22 13.42 5.81
N LYS A 110 -7.54 14.67 5.53
CA LYS A 110 -8.07 15.59 6.51
C LYS A 110 -9.51 15.19 6.92
N PRO A 111 -9.97 15.53 8.14
CA PRO A 111 -11.31 15.20 8.61
C PRO A 111 -12.43 15.67 7.67
N GLU A 112 -12.27 16.85 7.05
CA GLU A 112 -13.24 17.40 6.10
C GLU A 112 -13.34 16.53 4.85
N GLN A 113 -12.20 16.01 4.37
CA GLN A 113 -12.15 15.12 3.21
C GLN A 113 -12.76 13.75 3.54
N LEU A 114 -12.41 13.18 4.71
CA LEU A 114 -13.01 11.93 5.18
C LEU A 114 -14.53 12.02 5.31
N SER A 115 -15.02 13.12 5.85
CA SER A 115 -16.46 13.39 5.99
C SER A 115 -17.13 13.52 4.63
N LYS A 116 -16.55 14.32 3.72
CA LYS A 116 -17.06 14.54 2.36
C LYS A 116 -17.17 13.24 1.57
N ASP A 117 -16.16 12.39 1.67
CA ASP A 117 -16.08 11.13 0.92
C ASP A 117 -16.76 9.96 1.64
N GLY A 118 -17.29 10.18 2.85
CA GLY A 118 -17.93 9.14 3.67
C GLY A 118 -16.96 8.03 4.07
N LEU A 119 -15.71 8.37 4.38
CA LEU A 119 -14.65 7.41 4.69
C LEU A 119 -14.32 7.39 6.18
N VAL A 120 -13.90 6.23 6.65
CA VAL A 120 -13.16 5.99 7.90
C VAL A 120 -11.71 5.74 7.53
N GLN A 121 -10.80 6.32 8.30
CA GLN A 121 -9.36 6.14 8.15
C GLN A 121 -8.76 5.56 9.43
N PHE A 122 -7.77 4.67 9.27
CA PHE A 122 -7.02 4.13 10.40
C PHE A 122 -5.61 3.70 9.98
N PRO A 123 -4.58 3.84 10.84
CA PRO A 123 -3.21 3.43 10.55
C PRO A 123 -3.05 1.91 10.64
N THR A 124 -2.02 1.35 9.98
CA THR A 124 -1.67 -0.08 10.06
C THR A 124 -0.28 -0.33 10.59
N VAL A 125 0.74 0.30 10.00
CA VAL A 125 2.14 0.21 10.43
C VAL A 125 2.82 1.57 10.28
N ILE A 126 3.96 1.71 10.96
CA ILE A 126 4.86 2.85 10.85
C ILE A 126 6.16 2.36 10.21
N GLY A 127 6.81 3.20 9.43
CA GLY A 127 8.11 2.92 8.83
C GLY A 127 8.91 4.19 8.62
N GLY A 128 10.10 4.04 8.04
CA GLY A 128 10.97 5.16 7.68
C GLY A 128 11.06 5.37 6.18
N VAL A 129 10.94 6.60 5.73
CA VAL A 129 11.42 7.00 4.41
C VAL A 129 12.90 7.29 4.54
N VAL A 130 13.71 6.67 3.70
CA VAL A 130 15.17 6.79 3.79
C VAL A 130 15.77 7.31 2.48
N PRO A 131 16.71 8.25 2.55
CA PRO A 131 17.52 8.56 1.37
C PRO A 131 18.43 7.37 1.06
N VAL A 132 18.52 7.05 -0.23
CA VAL A 132 19.36 5.96 -0.75
C VAL A 132 20.24 6.47 -1.87
N VAL A 133 21.47 5.97 -1.94
CA VAL A 133 22.46 6.45 -2.91
C VAL A 133 23.14 5.31 -3.66
N ASN A 134 23.67 5.64 -4.84
CA ASN A 134 24.53 4.74 -5.63
C ASN A 134 25.88 5.38 -5.87
N LEU A 135 26.77 5.24 -4.90
CA LEU A 135 28.18 5.69 -4.98
C LEU A 135 29.10 4.50 -4.76
N ASP A 136 30.14 4.41 -5.57
CA ASP A 136 31.08 3.30 -5.50
C ASP A 136 31.80 3.26 -4.14
N GLY A 137 31.82 2.07 -3.54
CA GLY A 137 32.48 1.81 -2.26
C GLY A 137 31.69 2.19 -1.02
N LEU A 138 30.55 2.90 -1.13
CA LEU A 138 29.69 3.21 0.03
C LEU A 138 28.76 2.05 0.40
N LYS A 139 28.64 1.83 1.70
CA LYS A 139 27.72 0.87 2.31
C LYS A 139 26.60 1.63 3.05
N PRO A 140 25.51 0.96 3.44
CA PRO A 140 24.51 1.54 4.33
C PRO A 140 25.16 2.17 5.57
N GLY A 141 24.83 3.42 5.86
CA GLY A 141 25.33 4.16 7.02
C GLY A 141 26.66 4.89 6.83
N ASP A 142 27.38 4.67 5.73
CA ASP A 142 28.68 5.35 5.49
C ASP A 142 28.52 6.85 5.17
N LEU A 143 27.34 7.29 4.73
CA LEU A 143 27.05 8.69 4.41
C LEU A 143 26.05 9.26 5.41
N THR A 144 26.28 10.50 5.85
CA THR A 144 25.36 11.26 6.69
C THR A 144 24.92 12.53 5.96
N LEU A 145 23.61 12.83 5.95
CA LEU A 145 23.07 14.07 5.42
C LEU A 145 22.13 14.72 6.47
N ASP A 146 22.05 16.04 6.45
CA ASP A 146 21.06 16.79 7.21
C ASP A 146 19.90 17.26 6.31
N GLY A 147 18.82 17.70 6.92
CA GLY A 147 17.64 18.17 6.21
C GLY A 147 17.91 19.32 5.24
N PRO A 148 18.60 20.38 5.65
CA PRO A 148 18.96 21.49 4.73
C PRO A 148 19.77 21.02 3.51
N THR A 149 20.74 20.13 3.70
CA THR A 149 21.56 19.58 2.60
C THR A 149 20.70 18.73 1.66
N LEU A 150 19.82 17.86 2.19
CA LEU A 150 18.88 17.10 1.39
C LEU A 150 17.96 18.02 0.56
N ALA A 151 17.40 19.06 1.18
CA ALA A 151 16.56 20.03 0.47
C ALA A 151 17.31 20.71 -0.69
N ARG A 152 18.55 21.16 -0.48
CA ARG A 152 19.37 21.80 -1.51
C ARG A 152 19.76 20.84 -2.64
N ILE A 153 19.98 19.55 -2.35
CA ILE A 153 20.20 18.53 -3.38
C ILE A 153 18.94 18.39 -4.26
N PHE A 154 17.77 18.25 -3.66
CA PHE A 154 16.51 18.06 -4.39
C PHE A 154 16.00 19.36 -5.06
N LEU A 155 16.46 20.54 -4.63
CA LEU A 155 16.30 21.82 -5.34
C LEU A 155 17.28 21.97 -6.54
N GLY A 156 18.29 21.08 -6.68
CA GLY A 156 19.31 21.18 -7.71
C GLY A 156 20.37 22.25 -7.45
N GLU A 157 20.48 22.74 -6.22
CA GLU A 157 21.48 23.72 -5.81
C GLU A 157 22.82 23.03 -5.54
N ILE A 158 22.82 21.89 -4.88
CA ILE A 158 23.98 21.01 -4.72
C ILE A 158 24.01 20.02 -5.87
N LYS A 159 25.05 20.07 -6.69
CA LYS A 159 25.10 19.33 -7.97
C LYS A 159 26.14 18.21 -8.00
N THR A 160 27.06 18.17 -7.03
CA THR A 160 28.15 17.17 -6.98
C THR A 160 28.32 16.63 -5.57
N TRP A 161 28.76 15.37 -5.46
CA TRP A 161 28.92 14.71 -4.18
C TRP A 161 30.03 15.29 -3.29
N ASN A 162 31.06 15.92 -3.88
CA ASN A 162 32.12 16.59 -3.14
C ASN A 162 31.79 18.05 -2.78
N ASP A 163 30.50 18.46 -2.83
CA ASP A 163 30.07 19.78 -2.37
C ASP A 163 30.51 20.00 -0.91
N PRO A 164 31.04 21.20 -0.55
CA PRO A 164 31.46 21.50 0.81
C PRO A 164 30.44 21.22 1.90
N ALA A 165 29.12 21.38 1.61
CA ALA A 165 28.07 21.09 2.57
C ALA A 165 27.98 19.61 2.89
N ILE A 166 28.11 18.74 1.87
CA ILE A 166 28.13 17.28 2.07
C ILE A 166 29.43 16.86 2.75
N GLN A 167 30.57 17.39 2.28
CA GLN A 167 31.89 17.05 2.83
C GLN A 167 32.01 17.41 4.32
N LYS A 168 31.43 18.54 4.76
CA LYS A 168 31.42 18.96 6.17
C LYS A 168 30.72 17.92 7.08
N LEU A 169 29.67 17.29 6.61
CA LEU A 169 28.96 16.24 7.35
C LEU A 169 29.68 14.88 7.31
N ASN A 170 30.65 14.71 6.39
CA ASN A 170 31.32 13.46 6.09
C ASN A 170 32.84 13.67 5.97
N SER A 171 33.46 14.28 6.99
CA SER A 171 34.89 14.72 6.94
C SER A 171 35.89 13.60 6.74
N SER A 172 35.56 12.36 7.13
CA SER A 172 36.39 11.16 6.94
C SER A 172 36.21 10.50 5.58
N ALA A 173 35.15 10.82 4.83
CA ALA A 173 34.87 10.22 3.54
C ALA A 173 35.50 11.01 2.40
N LYS A 174 36.12 10.31 1.44
CA LYS A 174 36.58 10.92 0.18
C LYS A 174 35.44 10.84 -0.83
N LEU A 175 34.60 11.89 -0.88
CA LEU A 175 33.50 11.95 -1.81
C LEU A 175 33.97 12.35 -3.22
N PRO A 176 33.44 11.70 -4.27
CA PRO A 176 33.89 11.97 -5.65
C PRO A 176 33.32 13.31 -6.18
N SER A 177 34.04 13.94 -7.12
CA SER A 177 33.52 15.08 -7.88
C SER A 177 32.49 14.64 -8.96
N GLN A 178 31.65 13.67 -8.62
CA GLN A 178 30.61 13.10 -9.49
C GLN A 178 29.34 13.92 -9.37
N ALA A 179 28.64 14.10 -10.51
CA ALA A 179 27.34 14.75 -10.54
C ALA A 179 26.30 13.94 -9.78
N ILE A 180 25.42 14.64 -9.06
CA ILE A 180 24.27 14.05 -8.37
C ILE A 180 23.12 13.91 -9.36
N VAL A 181 22.53 12.71 -9.46
CA VAL A 181 21.31 12.44 -10.21
C VAL A 181 20.20 12.15 -9.23
N VAL A 182 19.19 13.03 -9.16
CA VAL A 182 18.04 12.84 -8.27
C VAL A 182 17.04 11.87 -8.90
N ALA A 183 16.60 10.88 -8.14
CA ALA A 183 15.49 9.99 -8.49
C ALA A 183 14.29 10.27 -7.57
N HIS A 184 13.13 10.53 -8.15
CA HIS A 184 11.92 10.87 -7.42
C HIS A 184 10.70 10.11 -7.92
N ARG A 185 9.58 10.21 -7.24
CA ARG A 185 8.31 9.59 -7.65
C ARG A 185 7.64 10.40 -8.77
N SER A 186 7.03 9.67 -9.71
CA SER A 186 6.22 10.25 -10.80
C SER A 186 4.73 9.98 -10.67
N ASP A 187 4.32 9.17 -9.69
CA ASP A 187 2.93 8.87 -9.32
C ASP A 187 2.50 9.65 -8.08
N GLY A 188 1.20 9.66 -7.78
CA GLY A 188 0.69 10.21 -6.52
C GLY A 188 1.12 9.34 -5.34
N SER A 189 2.14 9.77 -4.61
CA SER A 189 2.89 8.97 -3.64
C SER A 189 2.78 9.50 -2.21
N GLY A 190 2.37 8.64 -1.28
CA GLY A 190 2.43 8.96 0.14
C GLY A 190 3.87 9.04 0.66
N THR A 191 4.79 8.21 0.14
CA THR A 191 6.22 8.33 0.43
C THR A 191 6.76 9.70 0.04
N THR A 192 6.34 10.23 -1.12
CA THR A 192 6.63 11.62 -1.52
C THR A 192 6.03 12.64 -0.55
N ALA A 193 4.80 12.42 -0.08
CA ALA A 193 4.18 13.33 0.87
C ALA A 193 4.95 13.40 2.20
N ILE A 194 5.40 12.25 2.73
CA ILE A 194 6.26 12.19 3.93
C ILE A 194 7.60 12.91 3.67
N TRP A 195 8.25 12.61 2.55
CA TRP A 195 9.51 13.21 2.14
C TRP A 195 9.42 14.73 2.01
N THR A 196 8.46 15.22 1.23
CA THR A 196 8.29 16.65 0.96
C THR A 196 7.77 17.41 2.18
N ASN A 197 6.99 16.76 3.07
CA ASN A 197 6.62 17.33 4.36
C ASN A 197 7.85 17.55 5.25
N TYR A 198 8.77 16.57 5.30
CA TYR A 198 10.03 16.74 6.02
C TYR A 198 10.86 17.89 5.42
N LEU A 199 11.09 17.88 4.10
CA LEU A 199 11.86 18.94 3.44
C LEU A 199 11.26 20.34 3.66
N SER A 200 9.92 20.44 3.68
CA SER A 200 9.23 21.71 3.97
C SER A 200 9.42 22.19 5.41
N LYS A 201 9.60 21.27 6.38
CA LYS A 201 9.87 21.62 7.77
C LYS A 201 11.30 22.12 8.00
N VAL A 202 12.27 21.58 7.26
CA VAL A 202 13.69 21.83 7.47
C VAL A 202 14.29 22.84 6.49
N SER A 203 13.54 23.29 5.48
CA SER A 203 14.00 24.24 4.47
C SER A 203 12.89 25.22 4.08
N PRO A 204 12.99 26.50 4.47
CA PRO A 204 12.06 27.54 4.02
C PRO A 204 12.02 27.70 2.51
N ASP A 205 13.15 27.52 1.83
CA ASP A 205 13.23 27.57 0.36
C ASP A 205 12.45 26.45 -0.29
N TRP A 206 12.58 25.21 0.22
CA TRP A 206 11.76 24.09 -0.26
C TRP A 206 10.28 24.38 -0.03
N HIS A 207 9.92 24.81 1.19
CA HIS A 207 8.55 25.11 1.55
C HIS A 207 7.89 26.12 0.60
N SER A 208 8.61 27.19 0.26
CA SER A 208 8.09 28.26 -0.59
C SER A 208 8.07 27.90 -2.10
N LYS A 209 9.08 27.15 -2.58
CA LYS A 209 9.26 26.86 -4.02
C LYS A 209 8.50 25.60 -4.45
N VAL A 210 8.39 24.59 -3.59
CA VAL A 210 7.89 23.23 -3.93
C VAL A 210 6.72 22.82 -3.04
N GLY A 211 6.84 23.01 -1.72
CA GLY A 211 5.83 22.63 -0.74
C GLY A 211 5.79 21.14 -0.42
N SER A 212 4.62 20.64 0.01
CA SER A 212 4.40 19.28 0.47
C SER A 212 3.10 18.69 -0.07
N SER A 213 3.19 17.56 -0.79
CA SER A 213 2.04 16.85 -1.36
C SER A 213 2.41 15.43 -1.77
N THR A 214 1.41 14.63 -2.17
CA THR A 214 1.62 13.33 -2.83
C THR A 214 2.22 13.48 -4.23
N SER A 215 2.13 14.66 -4.84
CA SER A 215 2.71 15.01 -6.14
C SER A 215 3.11 16.47 -6.10
N VAL A 216 4.34 16.77 -6.48
CA VAL A 216 4.92 18.13 -6.52
C VAL A 216 5.60 18.35 -7.87
N GLU A 217 5.82 19.63 -8.21
CA GLU A 217 6.68 20.00 -9.34
C GLU A 217 8.14 19.87 -8.93
N TRP A 218 8.77 18.79 -9.38
CA TRP A 218 10.16 18.50 -9.04
C TRP A 218 11.11 19.44 -9.77
N PRO A 219 11.99 20.16 -9.04
CA PRO A 219 12.95 21.07 -9.68
C PRO A 219 13.97 20.35 -10.56
N VAL A 220 14.39 19.14 -10.17
CA VAL A 220 15.39 18.32 -10.87
C VAL A 220 15.07 16.84 -10.71
N GLY A 221 15.68 16.01 -11.56
CA GLY A 221 15.69 14.57 -11.39
C GLY A 221 14.88 13.80 -12.41
N ILE A 222 14.82 12.49 -12.21
CA ILE A 222 14.11 11.51 -13.04
C ILE A 222 12.98 10.87 -12.22
N GLY A 223 11.79 10.85 -12.81
CA GLY A 223 10.62 10.25 -12.18
C GLY A 223 10.54 8.74 -12.36
N ALA A 224 10.10 8.03 -11.33
CA ALA A 224 9.81 6.60 -11.36
C ALA A 224 8.53 6.26 -10.61
N LYS A 225 7.81 5.22 -11.05
CA LYS A 225 6.58 4.77 -10.38
C LYS A 225 6.90 3.84 -9.21
N GLY A 226 6.27 4.08 -8.07
CA GLY A 226 6.40 3.26 -6.88
C GLY A 226 7.75 3.39 -6.15
N ASN A 227 7.85 2.83 -4.96
CA ASN A 227 9.12 2.68 -4.25
C ASN A 227 10.09 1.78 -5.02
N GLU A 228 9.56 0.72 -5.64
CA GLU A 228 10.30 -0.21 -6.50
C GLU A 228 10.95 0.50 -7.70
N GLY A 229 10.24 1.41 -8.34
CA GLY A 229 10.78 2.15 -9.48
C GLY A 229 11.90 3.11 -9.07
N VAL A 230 11.75 3.82 -7.94
CA VAL A 230 12.83 4.68 -7.42
C VAL A 230 14.04 3.82 -7.00
N ALA A 231 13.81 2.71 -6.29
CA ALA A 231 14.88 1.79 -5.90
C ALA A 231 15.65 1.28 -7.13
N ASN A 232 14.95 0.87 -8.17
CA ASN A 232 15.57 0.42 -9.43
C ASN A 232 16.36 1.53 -10.13
N ASN A 233 15.83 2.77 -10.19
CA ASN A 233 16.56 3.88 -10.77
C ASN A 233 17.85 4.19 -10.02
N VAL A 234 17.79 4.20 -8.68
CA VAL A 234 19.00 4.42 -7.86
C VAL A 234 20.01 3.28 -8.07
N GLN A 235 19.57 2.03 -8.06
CA GLN A 235 20.44 0.87 -8.23
C GLN A 235 21.20 0.91 -9.57
N ASN A 236 20.55 1.39 -10.64
CA ASN A 236 21.10 1.36 -11.99
C ASN A 236 21.75 2.68 -12.45
N THR A 237 21.71 3.74 -11.63
CA THR A 237 22.27 5.05 -11.98
C THR A 237 23.39 5.44 -11.02
N LYS A 238 24.62 5.42 -11.50
CA LYS A 238 25.79 5.86 -10.72
C LYS A 238 25.69 7.36 -10.37
N GLY A 239 26.02 7.69 -9.13
CA GLY A 239 25.94 9.07 -8.63
C GLY A 239 24.52 9.49 -8.24
N SER A 240 23.54 8.58 -8.26
CA SER A 240 22.18 8.94 -7.91
C SER A 240 21.91 8.98 -6.41
N ILE A 241 20.89 9.78 -6.07
CA ILE A 241 20.20 9.79 -4.78
C ILE A 241 18.69 9.70 -5.04
N GLY A 242 17.99 8.90 -4.24
CA GLY A 242 16.53 8.84 -4.21
C GLY A 242 16.04 8.68 -2.78
N TYR A 243 14.73 8.51 -2.64
CA TYR A 243 14.10 8.19 -1.36
C TYR A 243 13.09 7.05 -1.53
N VAL A 244 13.12 6.11 -0.60
CA VAL A 244 12.23 4.94 -0.58
C VAL A 244 11.83 4.62 0.84
N GLU A 245 10.77 3.82 1.02
CA GLU A 245 10.52 3.17 2.30
C GLU A 245 11.64 2.15 2.60
N TYR A 246 12.01 2.00 3.87
CA TYR A 246 13.24 1.32 4.30
C TYR A 246 13.32 -0.17 3.92
N ALA A 247 12.18 -0.90 3.90
CA ALA A 247 12.19 -2.29 3.44
C ALA A 247 12.68 -2.41 1.98
N TYR A 248 12.35 -1.44 1.12
CA TYR A 248 12.84 -1.42 -0.26
C TYR A 248 14.35 -1.17 -0.33
N ALA A 249 14.89 -0.30 0.52
CA ALA A 249 16.34 -0.09 0.60
C ALA A 249 17.07 -1.39 0.96
N LYS A 250 16.56 -2.13 1.96
CA LYS A 250 17.13 -3.41 2.40
C LYS A 250 16.99 -4.51 1.36
N GLN A 251 15.81 -4.70 0.79
CA GLN A 251 15.54 -5.74 -0.21
C GLN A 251 16.39 -5.57 -1.47
N ASN A 252 16.62 -4.31 -1.89
CA ASN A 252 17.43 -3.99 -3.05
C ASN A 252 18.92 -3.75 -2.71
N LYS A 253 19.32 -3.92 -1.44
CA LYS A 253 20.71 -3.72 -0.95
C LYS A 253 21.27 -2.35 -1.31
N LEU A 254 20.43 -1.31 -1.25
CA LEU A 254 20.84 0.06 -1.52
C LEU A 254 21.59 0.64 -0.31
N ALA A 255 22.56 1.52 -0.55
CA ALA A 255 23.23 2.26 0.49
C ALA A 255 22.28 3.33 1.06
N SER A 256 21.67 3.05 2.22
CA SER A 256 20.87 4.02 2.97
C SER A 256 21.78 5.02 3.67
N VAL A 257 21.31 6.27 3.76
CA VAL A 257 22.03 7.41 4.33
C VAL A 257 21.56 7.64 5.76
N ASN A 258 22.50 7.91 6.68
CA ASN A 258 22.18 8.39 8.01
C ASN A 258 21.67 9.83 7.96
N ALA A 259 20.76 10.19 8.84
CA ALA A 259 20.19 11.54 8.89
C ALA A 259 20.58 12.26 10.18
N VAL A 260 20.90 13.55 10.06
CA VAL A 260 20.94 14.43 11.25
C VAL A 260 19.52 14.85 11.59
N ASN A 261 19.07 14.50 12.79
CA ASN A 261 17.72 14.79 13.24
C ASN A 261 17.59 16.21 13.83
N ARG A 262 16.37 16.55 14.26
CA ARG A 262 16.03 17.85 14.85
C ARG A 262 16.88 18.22 16.07
N ASP A 263 17.32 17.22 16.85
CA ASP A 263 18.14 17.41 18.05
C ASP A 263 19.65 17.46 17.71
N GLY A 264 20.01 17.53 16.42
CA GLY A 264 21.38 17.59 15.94
C GLY A 264 22.16 16.27 16.10
N LYS A 265 21.47 15.14 16.23
CA LYS A 265 22.08 13.82 16.36
C LYS A 265 22.05 13.07 15.03
N THR A 266 23.15 12.41 14.70
CA THR A 266 23.18 11.46 13.60
C THR A 266 22.44 10.19 14.00
N VAL A 267 21.46 9.79 13.20
CA VAL A 267 20.59 8.65 13.45
C VAL A 267 20.60 7.72 12.25
N GLU A 268 20.67 6.41 12.51
CA GLU A 268 20.54 5.36 11.51
C GLU A 268 19.08 4.96 11.34
N PRO A 269 18.61 4.64 10.11
CA PRO A 269 17.28 4.11 9.92
C PRO A 269 17.17 2.67 10.43
N ASN A 270 16.32 2.46 11.43
CA ASN A 270 16.02 1.14 12.01
C ASN A 270 14.75 1.21 12.87
N LEU A 271 14.25 0.04 13.31
CA LEU A 271 13.04 -0.05 14.15
C LEU A 271 13.12 0.83 15.41
N ALA A 272 14.27 0.90 16.06
CA ALA A 272 14.43 1.71 17.29
C ALA A 272 14.27 3.20 17.00
N SER A 273 14.86 3.69 15.91
CA SER A 273 14.78 5.10 15.53
C SER A 273 13.39 5.48 14.98
N PHE A 274 12.69 4.58 14.30
CA PHE A 274 11.29 4.76 13.90
C PHE A 274 10.39 4.76 15.13
N GLY A 275 10.66 3.87 16.10
CA GLY A 275 9.95 3.83 17.38
C GLY A 275 10.12 5.11 18.20
N ALA A 276 11.34 5.67 18.24
CA ALA A 276 11.59 6.95 18.90
C ALA A 276 10.78 8.10 18.27
N ALA A 277 10.70 8.16 16.94
CA ALA A 277 9.88 9.15 16.25
C ALA A 277 8.36 8.96 16.52
N ALA A 278 7.93 7.72 16.69
CA ALA A 278 6.51 7.39 16.96
C ALA A 278 6.08 7.63 18.42
N GLN A 279 6.99 7.84 19.37
CA GLN A 279 6.66 8.05 20.78
C GLN A 279 5.79 9.28 21.03
N SER A 280 5.88 10.30 20.17
CA SER A 280 5.05 11.52 20.23
C SER A 280 3.61 11.30 19.75
N ALA A 281 3.31 10.17 19.12
CA ALA A 281 2.00 9.89 18.52
C ALA A 281 0.96 9.58 19.61
N ASN A 282 0.01 10.49 19.81
CA ASN A 282 -1.15 10.26 20.69
C ASN A 282 -2.37 9.79 19.88
N TRP A 283 -2.39 8.50 19.53
CA TRP A 283 -3.45 7.90 18.72
C TRP A 283 -4.85 8.03 19.30
N GLN A 284 -4.97 8.10 20.64
CA GLN A 284 -6.25 8.31 21.31
C GLN A 284 -6.79 9.71 21.08
N ALA A 285 -5.94 10.73 21.14
CA ALA A 285 -6.32 12.10 20.85
C ALA A 285 -6.71 12.32 19.38
N GLU A 286 -6.03 11.63 18.48
CA GLU A 286 -6.26 11.74 17.03
C GLU A 286 -7.43 10.89 16.49
N LYS A 287 -8.13 10.17 17.36
CA LYS A 287 -9.31 9.36 16.98
C LYS A 287 -10.34 10.17 16.20
N GLY A 288 -10.66 11.39 16.64
CA GLY A 288 -11.61 12.30 16.00
C GLY A 288 -11.14 12.83 14.65
N ASN A 289 -9.83 12.83 14.39
CA ASN A 289 -9.18 13.28 13.15
C ASN A 289 -8.83 12.12 12.19
N GLY A 290 -9.46 10.94 12.32
CA GLY A 290 -9.13 9.76 11.53
C GLY A 290 -7.71 9.27 11.77
N PHE A 291 -7.16 9.48 12.96
CA PHE A 291 -5.78 9.12 13.35
C PHE A 291 -4.70 9.80 12.49
N GLY A 292 -4.99 10.94 11.88
CA GLY A 292 -4.14 11.62 10.89
C GLY A 292 -2.91 12.28 11.49
N ILE A 293 -1.84 11.54 11.77
CA ILE A 293 -0.56 12.01 12.33
C ILE A 293 0.53 12.02 11.27
N MET A 294 1.30 13.12 11.21
CA MET A 294 2.56 13.21 10.47
C MET A 294 3.73 13.10 11.45
N LEU A 295 4.55 12.04 11.30
CA LEU A 295 5.66 11.70 12.21
C LEU A 295 7.01 12.27 11.77
N THR A 296 7.05 13.18 10.80
CA THR A 296 8.28 13.80 10.32
C THR A 296 8.81 14.85 11.30
N ASP A 297 10.13 14.92 11.44
CA ASP A 297 10.86 15.92 12.22
C ASP A 297 10.45 15.96 13.71
N GLN A 298 10.28 14.79 14.31
CA GLN A 298 9.97 14.67 15.74
C GLN A 298 11.21 14.91 16.60
N THR A 299 10.99 15.44 17.82
CA THR A 299 12.03 15.57 18.83
C THR A 299 12.48 14.22 19.37
N GLY A 300 13.65 14.16 19.95
CA GLY A 300 14.25 12.98 20.56
C GLY A 300 15.57 12.60 19.90
N ALA A 301 16.59 12.42 20.72
CA ALA A 301 17.96 12.17 20.23
C ALA A 301 18.09 10.94 19.30
N GLY A 302 17.21 9.96 19.45
CA GLY A 302 17.17 8.76 18.61
C GLY A 302 16.09 8.77 17.52
N SER A 303 15.33 9.86 17.37
CA SER A 303 14.20 9.94 16.43
C SER A 303 14.66 10.00 14.97
N TRP A 304 14.20 9.04 14.15
CA TRP A 304 14.37 9.13 12.70
C TRP A 304 13.53 10.30 12.14
N PRO A 305 14.14 11.25 11.42
CA PRO A 305 13.42 12.49 11.07
C PRO A 305 12.37 12.32 9.96
N ILE A 306 12.37 11.21 9.23
CA ILE A 306 11.50 11.00 8.06
C ILE A 306 10.63 9.75 8.29
N ALA A 307 10.05 9.64 9.49
CA ALA A 307 9.12 8.57 9.83
C ALA A 307 7.70 8.91 9.34
N GLY A 308 6.91 7.87 9.05
CA GLY A 308 5.51 8.00 8.65
C GLY A 308 4.70 6.76 8.95
N ALA A 309 3.40 6.93 9.07
CA ALA A 309 2.43 5.85 9.15
C ALA A 309 1.73 5.66 7.80
N THR A 310 1.22 4.46 7.55
CA THR A 310 0.34 4.19 6.42
C THR A 310 -1.08 3.95 6.92
N PHE A 311 -2.06 4.43 6.18
CA PHE A 311 -3.47 4.44 6.58
C PHE A 311 -4.33 3.67 5.59
N ILE A 312 -5.34 2.98 6.11
CA ILE A 312 -6.43 2.39 5.34
C ILE A 312 -7.59 3.37 5.30
N LEU A 313 -8.23 3.41 4.14
CA LEU A 313 -9.45 4.15 3.86
C LEU A 313 -10.55 3.16 3.52
N ILE A 314 -11.68 3.21 4.24
CA ILE A 314 -12.82 2.33 4.00
C ILE A 314 -14.11 3.14 4.14
N HIS A 315 -15.17 2.81 3.38
CA HIS A 315 -16.42 3.52 3.47
C HIS A 315 -17.13 3.29 4.81
N ARG A 316 -17.72 4.36 5.40
CA ARG A 316 -18.59 4.29 6.59
C ARG A 316 -19.81 3.42 6.34
N GLN A 317 -20.36 3.51 5.13
CA GLN A 317 -21.44 2.64 4.63
C GLN A 317 -20.97 1.97 3.35
N PRO A 318 -20.26 0.84 3.45
CA PRO A 318 -19.78 0.13 2.28
C PRO A 318 -20.93 -0.42 1.45
N LYS A 319 -20.83 -0.35 0.12
CA LYS A 319 -21.80 -0.94 -0.81
C LYS A 319 -21.88 -2.45 -0.67
N ASP A 320 -20.75 -3.09 -0.35
CA ASP A 320 -20.65 -4.51 -0.01
C ASP A 320 -20.17 -4.64 1.43
N PRO A 321 -21.09 -4.77 2.41
CA PRO A 321 -20.74 -4.94 3.81
C PRO A 321 -19.99 -6.24 4.10
N ALA A 322 -20.19 -7.29 3.30
CA ALA A 322 -19.50 -8.57 3.49
C ALA A 322 -18.02 -8.45 3.12
N ALA A 323 -17.71 -7.88 1.95
CA ALA A 323 -16.34 -7.61 1.54
C ALA A 323 -15.63 -6.66 2.52
N ALA A 324 -16.31 -5.63 3.02
CA ALA A 324 -15.77 -4.73 4.04
C ALA A 324 -15.48 -5.47 5.37
N ALA A 325 -16.38 -6.37 5.78
CA ALA A 325 -16.17 -7.21 6.98
C ALA A 325 -14.93 -8.09 6.82
N ASP A 326 -14.72 -8.68 5.66
CA ASP A 326 -13.54 -9.53 5.41
C ASP A 326 -12.23 -8.71 5.38
N ALA A 327 -12.27 -7.50 4.81
CA ALA A 327 -11.14 -6.57 4.91
C ALA A 327 -10.81 -6.20 6.37
N LEU A 328 -11.81 -5.90 7.20
CA LEU A 328 -11.61 -5.59 8.61
C LEU A 328 -11.12 -6.79 9.43
N LYS A 329 -11.58 -8.02 9.11
CA LYS A 329 -11.05 -9.26 9.70
C LYS A 329 -9.58 -9.46 9.34
N PHE A 330 -9.18 -9.20 8.09
CA PHE A 330 -7.78 -9.24 7.67
C PHE A 330 -6.92 -8.28 8.50
N PHE A 331 -7.31 -7.02 8.66
CA PHE A 331 -6.57 -6.06 9.47
C PHE A 331 -6.60 -6.39 10.97
N ALA A 332 -7.71 -6.93 11.48
CA ALA A 332 -7.76 -7.42 12.85
C ALA A 332 -6.80 -8.58 13.09
N TRP A 333 -6.72 -9.52 12.14
CA TRP A 333 -5.74 -10.61 12.16
C TRP A 333 -4.29 -10.07 12.09
N ALA A 334 -4.04 -9.10 11.21
CA ALA A 334 -2.74 -8.46 11.09
C ALA A 334 -2.32 -7.77 12.40
N TYR A 335 -3.24 -7.11 13.09
CA TYR A 335 -2.99 -6.51 14.41
C TYR A 335 -2.74 -7.55 15.51
N ALA A 336 -3.35 -8.72 15.43
CA ALA A 336 -3.20 -9.77 16.44
C ALA A 336 -1.97 -10.65 16.23
N LYS A 337 -1.61 -10.94 14.98
CA LYS A 337 -0.61 -11.94 14.61
C LYS A 337 0.52 -11.40 13.71
N GLY A 338 0.36 -10.20 13.16
CA GLY A 338 1.24 -9.65 12.15
C GLY A 338 2.47 -8.89 12.66
N ASP A 339 2.57 -8.61 13.95
CA ASP A 339 3.60 -7.74 14.52
C ASP A 339 5.01 -8.24 14.22
N LYS A 340 5.30 -9.51 14.51
CA LYS A 340 6.63 -10.08 14.23
C LYS A 340 6.98 -10.05 12.73
N MET A 341 5.99 -10.24 11.85
CA MET A 341 6.21 -10.16 10.41
C MET A 341 6.52 -8.73 9.96
N ALA A 342 5.92 -7.74 10.63
CA ALA A 342 6.22 -6.34 10.38
C ALA A 342 7.64 -5.98 10.83
N GLU A 343 8.02 -6.35 12.06
CA GLU A 343 9.36 -6.14 12.60
C GLU A 343 10.45 -6.81 11.75
N ASP A 344 10.22 -8.01 11.22
CA ASP A 344 11.16 -8.72 10.34
C ASP A 344 11.44 -7.96 9.02
N LEU A 345 10.56 -7.03 8.64
CA LEU A 345 10.69 -6.15 7.49
C LEU A 345 10.96 -4.69 7.89
N ASP A 346 11.33 -4.46 9.15
CA ASP A 346 11.61 -3.15 9.74
C ASP A 346 10.42 -2.16 9.72
N TYR A 347 9.18 -2.68 9.69
CA TYR A 347 8.01 -1.89 10.02
C TYR A 347 7.72 -1.96 11.52
N LEU A 348 7.43 -0.81 12.12
CA LEU A 348 7.03 -0.74 13.52
C LEU A 348 5.52 -1.01 13.63
N PRO A 349 5.12 -2.06 14.39
CA PRO A 349 3.71 -2.28 14.71
C PRO A 349 3.13 -1.15 15.54
N LEU A 350 1.83 -0.95 15.44
CA LEU A 350 1.12 -0.02 16.33
C LEU A 350 1.07 -0.59 17.77
N PRO A 351 1.09 0.28 18.80
CA PRO A 351 0.90 -0.17 20.18
C PRO A 351 -0.50 -0.75 20.38
N GLN A 352 -0.65 -1.70 21.30
CA GLN A 352 -1.93 -2.38 21.55
C GLN A 352 -3.06 -1.42 21.94
N SER A 353 -2.74 -0.33 22.65
CA SER A 353 -3.71 0.72 22.97
C SER A 353 -4.29 1.40 21.71
N ALA A 354 -3.47 1.64 20.70
CA ALA A 354 -3.94 2.21 19.42
C ALA A 354 -4.81 1.20 18.66
N LYS A 355 -4.38 -0.08 18.57
CA LYS A 355 -5.14 -1.13 17.91
C LYS A 355 -6.54 -1.30 18.50
N ALA A 356 -6.65 -1.26 19.85
CA ALA A 356 -7.92 -1.36 20.55
C ALA A 356 -8.87 -0.20 20.21
N VAL A 357 -8.36 1.04 20.19
CA VAL A 357 -9.16 2.24 19.84
C VAL A 357 -9.60 2.19 18.38
N ILE A 358 -8.74 1.75 17.47
CA ILE A 358 -9.06 1.60 16.06
C ILE A 358 -10.21 0.60 15.86
N GLN A 359 -10.15 -0.55 16.50
CA GLN A 359 -11.21 -1.57 16.43
C GLN A 359 -12.55 -1.07 17.00
N GLN A 360 -12.52 -0.22 18.06
CA GLN A 360 -13.72 0.46 18.55
C GLN A 360 -14.31 1.41 17.50
N VAL A 361 -13.47 2.15 16.77
CA VAL A 361 -13.91 3.01 15.66
C VAL A 361 -14.56 2.18 14.56
N TRP A 362 -13.97 1.05 14.18
CA TRP A 362 -14.60 0.17 13.19
C TRP A 362 -16.00 -0.28 13.60
N ALA A 363 -16.16 -0.74 14.84
CA ALA A 363 -17.44 -1.21 15.36
C ALA A 363 -18.50 -0.08 15.49
N SER A 364 -18.07 1.15 15.76
CA SER A 364 -18.98 2.29 15.95
C SER A 364 -19.33 3.03 14.67
N GLU A 365 -18.38 3.10 13.69
CA GLU A 365 -18.49 4.00 12.55
C GLU A 365 -18.72 3.28 11.21
N ILE A 366 -18.36 1.99 11.06
CA ILE A 366 -18.54 1.26 9.81
C ILE A 366 -19.78 0.37 9.94
N LYS A 367 -20.86 0.77 9.23
CA LYS A 367 -22.18 0.15 9.37
C LYS A 367 -22.79 -0.21 8.01
N ASP A 368 -23.63 -1.23 7.99
CA ASP A 368 -24.45 -1.54 6.83
C ASP A 368 -25.58 -0.51 6.64
N ALA A 369 -26.38 -0.69 5.60
CA ALA A 369 -27.52 0.19 5.28
C ALA A 369 -28.60 0.21 6.39
N ASN A 370 -28.65 -0.79 7.27
CA ASN A 370 -29.58 -0.89 8.39
C ASN A 370 -28.99 -0.31 9.70
N GLY A 371 -27.80 0.26 9.65
CA GLY A 371 -27.10 0.80 10.82
C GLY A 371 -26.43 -0.27 11.70
N LYS A 372 -26.35 -1.54 11.27
CA LYS A 372 -25.69 -2.61 12.00
C LYS A 372 -24.18 -2.53 11.76
N PRO A 373 -23.36 -2.66 12.82
CA PRO A 373 -21.90 -2.72 12.66
C PRO A 373 -21.46 -3.82 11.67
N VAL A 374 -20.59 -3.46 10.73
CA VAL A 374 -19.99 -4.40 9.78
C VAL A 374 -18.92 -5.26 10.46
N TYR A 375 -18.25 -4.71 11.48
CA TYR A 375 -17.27 -5.42 12.29
C TYR A 375 -17.76 -5.59 13.72
N ALA A 376 -17.80 -6.83 14.19
CA ALA A 376 -18.05 -7.16 15.60
C ALA A 376 -16.73 -7.52 16.27
N MET A 377 -16.38 -6.82 17.36
CA MET A 377 -15.23 -7.22 18.18
C MET A 377 -15.49 -8.61 18.75
N ALA A 378 -14.50 -9.48 18.68
CA ALA A 378 -14.52 -10.74 19.43
C ALA A 378 -14.65 -10.41 20.93
N ARG A 379 -15.62 -11.06 21.60
CA ARG A 379 -15.84 -10.95 23.05
C ARG A 379 -14.77 -11.70 23.81
#